data_abc8332ba860757e4de1bdd640ae3fd0
#
_entry.id   abc8332ba860757e4de1bdd640ae3fd0
#
_cell.length_a   1.000
_cell.length_b   1.000
_cell.length_c   1.000
_cell.angle_alpha   90.00
_cell.angle_beta   90.00
_cell.angle_gamma   90.00
#
_symmetry.space_group_name_H-M   'P 1'
#
loop_
_entity.id
_entity.type
_entity.pdbx_description
1 polymer ?
#
loop_
_entity_poly.entity_id
_entity_poly.type
_entity_poly.pdbx_seq_one_letter_code
_entity_poly.pdbx_strand_id
1 'polypeptide(L)'
;MFVEEIKEKLKAGEETRFVATILGERGIYVSGVKTVILTSQNETKLSVKKGVLRVLGEELKLSEIGGGDVYIIGEVESVEIEKEKR
;
A
#
# COMPACT_ATOMS: atom_id res chain seq x y z
N MET A 1 -1.53 17.46 11.95
CA MET A 1 -1.90 16.98 10.68
C MET A 1 -2.63 15.66 10.78
N PHE A 2 -3.47 15.48 9.79
CA PHE A 2 -4.30 14.35 9.76
C PHE A 2 -3.63 13.04 9.89
N VAL A 3 -2.52 12.86 9.16
CA VAL A 3 -1.82 11.60 9.14
C VAL A 3 -1.25 11.25 10.50
N GLU A 4 -0.76 12.24 11.20
CA GLU A 4 -0.18 11.97 12.49
C GLU A 4 -1.22 11.59 13.52
N GLU A 5 -2.39 12.19 13.42
CA GLU A 5 -3.46 11.82 14.34
C GLU A 5 -3.91 10.41 14.13
N ILE A 6 -3.98 9.99 12.88
CA ILE A 6 -4.37 8.64 12.57
C ILE A 6 -3.34 7.66 13.08
N LYS A 7 -2.07 7.99 12.90
CA LYS A 7 -1.01 7.12 13.38
C LYS A 7 -1.06 6.94 14.88
N GLU A 8 -1.34 7.99 15.60
CA GLU A 8 -1.41 7.88 17.03
C GLU A 8 -2.56 7.00 17.47
N LYS A 9 -3.69 7.13 16.81
CA LYS A 9 -4.81 6.30 17.16
C LYS A 9 -4.56 4.85 16.88
N LEU A 10 -3.90 4.57 15.77
CA LEU A 10 -3.61 3.21 15.42
C LEU A 10 -2.61 2.58 16.35
N LYS A 11 -1.70 3.38 16.88
CA LYS A 11 -0.70 2.85 17.78
C LYS A 11 -1.21 2.51 19.14
N ALA A 12 -2.36 3.03 19.47
CA ALA A 12 -2.83 2.89 20.82
C ALA A 12 -2.83 1.47 21.29
N GLY A 13 -3.01 0.54 20.44
CA GLY A 13 -3.05 -0.82 20.86
C GLY A 13 -2.15 -1.71 20.11
N GLU A 14 -1.53 -1.23 19.05
CA GLU A 14 -0.72 -2.13 18.31
C GLU A 14 0.08 -1.44 17.29
N GLU A 15 1.06 -2.15 16.80
CA GLU A 15 1.94 -1.64 15.80
C GLU A 15 1.24 -1.50 14.47
N THR A 16 1.61 -0.47 13.75
CA THR A 16 1.18 -0.30 12.38
C THR A 16 1.96 -1.24 11.50
N ARG A 17 1.28 -2.08 10.75
CA ARG A 17 1.93 -3.07 9.92
C ARG A 17 2.35 -2.54 8.57
N PHE A 18 1.59 -1.64 8.03
CA PHE A 18 1.96 -0.96 6.82
C PHE A 18 1.11 0.29 6.71
N VAL A 19 1.54 1.20 5.85
CA VAL A 19 0.82 2.45 5.65
C VAL A 19 0.66 2.66 4.16
N ALA A 20 -0.55 2.95 3.74
CA ALA A 20 -0.83 3.26 2.34
C ALA A 20 -1.44 4.65 2.28
N THR A 21 -0.86 5.50 1.48
CA THR A 21 -1.33 6.87 1.35
C THR A 21 -1.75 7.10 -0.09
N ILE A 22 -3.01 7.44 -0.27
CA ILE A 22 -3.56 7.68 -1.59
C ILE A 22 -3.33 9.13 -1.97
N LEU A 23 -2.76 9.33 -3.15
CA LEU A 23 -2.40 10.65 -3.61
C LEU A 23 -3.33 11.08 -4.72
N GLY A 24 -4.60 11.11 -4.43
CA GLY A 24 -5.62 11.46 -5.38
C GLY A 24 -5.65 10.47 -6.51
N GLU A 25 -5.73 10.97 -7.73
CA GLU A 25 -5.77 10.10 -8.89
C GLU A 25 -4.40 9.77 -9.41
N ARG A 26 -3.36 10.25 -8.75
CA ARG A 26 -2.01 10.10 -9.27
C ARG A 26 -1.31 8.85 -8.85
N GLY A 27 -1.71 8.28 -7.75
CA GLY A 27 -1.04 7.08 -7.32
C GLY A 27 -1.21 6.82 -5.84
N ILE A 28 -0.39 5.91 -5.36
CA ILE A 28 -0.47 5.51 -3.96
C ILE A 28 0.95 5.20 -3.49
N TYR A 29 1.24 5.65 -2.29
CA TYR A 29 2.54 5.41 -1.65
C TYR A 29 2.32 4.41 -0.54
N VAL A 30 3.12 3.35 -0.51
CA VAL A 30 2.95 2.28 0.47
C VAL A 30 4.28 2.07 1.18
N SER A 31 4.25 2.02 2.50
CA SER A 31 5.42 1.65 3.27
C SER A 31 5.11 0.38 4.05
N GLY A 32 6.14 -0.36 4.39
CA GLY A 32 5.96 -1.63 5.09
C GLY A 32 5.78 -2.80 4.16
N VAL A 33 6.22 -2.66 2.92
CA VAL A 33 6.09 -3.73 1.93
C VAL A 33 7.21 -4.72 2.12
N LYS A 34 6.86 -6.01 2.12
CA LYS A 34 7.86 -7.07 2.22
C LYS A 34 8.37 -7.44 0.85
N THR A 35 7.47 -7.61 -0.09
CA THR A 35 7.89 -7.96 -1.43
C THR A 35 6.76 -7.64 -2.39
N VAL A 36 7.11 -7.55 -3.66
CA VAL A 36 6.14 -7.32 -4.71
C VAL A 36 5.75 -8.67 -5.28
N ILE A 37 4.47 -9.00 -5.21
CA ILE A 37 3.99 -10.27 -5.69
C ILE A 37 3.68 -10.21 -7.17
N LEU A 38 3.04 -9.14 -7.59
CA LEU A 38 2.58 -9.00 -8.97
C LEU A 38 2.53 -7.54 -9.32
N THR A 39 2.94 -7.21 -10.52
CA THR A 39 2.76 -5.86 -11.00
C THR A 39 2.41 -5.90 -12.48
N SER A 40 1.35 -5.19 -12.83
CA SER A 40 0.92 -5.05 -14.20
C SER A 40 0.29 -3.68 -14.35
N GLN A 41 -0.19 -3.39 -15.54
CA GLN A 41 -0.79 -2.09 -15.77
C GLN A 41 -2.10 -1.91 -15.05
N ASN A 42 -2.74 -3.00 -14.68
CA ASN A 42 -4.06 -2.91 -14.08
C ASN A 42 -4.11 -3.39 -12.64
N GLU A 43 -3.06 -4.04 -12.19
CA GLU A 43 -3.09 -4.62 -10.86
C GLU A 43 -1.70 -4.72 -10.28
N THR A 44 -1.57 -4.38 -9.02
CA THR A 44 -0.31 -4.56 -8.30
C THR A 44 -0.64 -5.22 -6.98
N LYS A 45 0.07 -6.28 -6.66
CA LYS A 45 -0.08 -6.97 -5.37
C LYS A 45 1.22 -6.86 -4.60
N LEU A 46 1.10 -6.46 -3.37
CA LEU A 46 2.25 -6.29 -2.49
C LEU A 46 2.05 -7.15 -1.26
N SER A 47 3.11 -7.85 -0.89
CA SER A 47 3.08 -8.60 0.35
C SER A 47 3.46 -7.67 1.48
N VAL A 48 2.61 -7.58 2.47
CA VAL A 48 2.87 -6.76 3.65
C VAL A 48 2.78 -7.67 4.86
N LYS A 49 3.04 -7.11 6.03
CA LYS A 49 3.03 -7.93 7.23
C LYS A 49 1.60 -8.42 7.46
N LYS A 50 1.47 -9.75 7.46
CA LYS A 50 0.21 -10.42 7.75
C LYS A 50 -0.88 -10.17 6.71
N GLY A 51 -0.48 -9.97 5.48
CA GLY A 51 -1.49 -9.82 4.45
C GLY A 51 -0.94 -9.44 3.11
N VAL A 52 -1.86 -9.11 2.24
CA VAL A 52 -1.57 -8.70 0.88
C VAL A 52 -2.37 -7.44 0.59
N LEU A 53 -1.69 -6.48 0.00
CA LEU A 53 -2.33 -5.25 -0.43
C LEU A 53 -2.46 -5.32 -1.94
N ARG A 54 -3.66 -5.12 -2.43
CA ARG A 54 -3.94 -5.23 -3.85
C ARG A 54 -4.44 -3.88 -4.35
N VAL A 55 -3.77 -3.37 -5.36
CA VAL A 55 -4.12 -2.07 -5.94
C VAL A 55 -4.58 -2.30 -7.36
N LEU A 56 -5.76 -1.81 -7.67
CA LEU A 56 -6.34 -1.95 -9.00
C LEU A 56 -6.50 -0.60 -9.64
N GLY A 57 -6.28 -0.54 -10.94
CA GLY A 57 -6.42 0.71 -11.63
C GLY A 57 -6.03 0.58 -13.08
N GLU A 58 -5.59 1.70 -13.66
CA GLU A 58 -5.21 1.74 -15.06
C GLU A 58 -3.85 2.38 -15.21
N GLU A 59 -3.05 1.83 -16.10
CA GLU A 59 -1.73 2.34 -16.40
C GLU A 59 -0.87 2.47 -15.16
N LEU A 60 -0.96 1.48 -14.31
CA LEU A 60 -0.21 1.47 -13.07
C LEU A 60 1.25 1.18 -13.35
N LYS A 61 2.12 1.84 -12.64
CA LYS A 61 3.55 1.67 -12.77
C LYS A 61 4.17 1.69 -11.39
N LEU A 62 4.94 0.66 -11.10
CA LEU A 62 5.53 0.50 -9.80
C LEU A 62 6.91 1.12 -9.78
N SER A 63 7.21 1.81 -8.70
CA SER A 63 8.53 2.37 -8.48
C SER A 63 8.92 2.07 -7.05
N GLU A 64 10.02 1.38 -6.87
CA GLU A 64 10.51 1.05 -5.54
C GLU A 64 11.45 2.12 -5.07
N ILE A 65 11.16 2.62 -3.87
CA ILE A 65 12.02 3.63 -3.29
C ILE A 65 13.11 3.00 -2.45
N GLY A 66 12.78 1.86 -1.82
CA GLY A 66 13.76 1.18 -1.00
C GLY A 66 13.26 1.10 0.42
N GLY A 67 13.84 0.18 1.19
CA GLY A 67 13.49 0.04 2.59
C GLY A 67 12.05 -0.33 2.83
N GLY A 68 11.42 -0.99 1.87
CA GLY A 68 10.03 -1.37 2.03
C GLY A 68 9.06 -0.31 1.57
N ASP A 69 9.54 0.74 0.93
CA ASP A 69 8.69 1.82 0.43
C ASP A 69 8.48 1.65 -1.06
N VAL A 70 7.23 1.75 -1.48
CA VAL A 70 6.85 1.53 -2.87
C VAL A 70 5.89 2.63 -3.29
N TYR A 71 6.06 3.08 -4.51
CA TYR A 71 5.21 4.12 -5.07
C TYR A 71 4.55 3.51 -6.30
N ILE A 72 3.25 3.57 -6.38
CA ILE A 72 2.52 3.09 -7.54
C ILE A 72 1.89 4.30 -8.20
N ILE A 73 2.32 4.58 -9.42
CA ILE A 73 1.87 5.75 -10.15
C ILE A 73 0.86 5.29 -11.18
N GLY A 74 -0.19 6.07 -11.36
CA GLY A 74 -1.21 5.72 -12.31
C GLY A 74 -2.57 6.05 -11.75
N GLU A 75 -3.60 5.61 -12.47
CA GLU A 75 -4.96 5.90 -12.06
C GLU A 75 -5.43 4.77 -11.16
N VAL A 76 -5.48 5.03 -9.86
CA VAL A 76 -5.86 4.03 -8.89
C VAL A 76 -7.37 4.01 -8.75
N GLU A 77 -7.96 2.85 -8.92
CA GLU A 77 -9.41 2.70 -8.84
C GLU A 77 -9.85 2.10 -7.52
N SER A 78 -9.11 1.15 -7.02
CA SER A 78 -9.48 0.56 -5.75
C SER A 78 -8.26 -0.03 -5.07
N VAL A 79 -8.35 -0.16 -3.76
CA VAL A 79 -7.30 -0.74 -2.94
C VAL A 79 -7.97 -1.75 -2.03
N GLU A 80 -7.46 -2.98 -2.04
CA GLU A 80 -8.04 -4.06 -1.26
C GLU A 80 -6.99 -4.65 -0.34
N ILE A 81 -7.40 -5.00 0.84
CA ILE A 81 -6.52 -5.60 1.81
C ILE A 81 -7.02 -7.00 2.09
N GLU A 82 -6.15 -7.99 1.86
CA GLU A 82 -6.46 -9.37 2.16
C GLU A 82 -5.63 -9.80 3.35
N LYS A 83 -6.30 -10.17 4.41
CA LYS A 83 -5.59 -10.60 5.59
C LYS A 83 -5.11 -12.02 5.44
N GLU A 84 -3.96 -12.28 6.03
CA GLU A 84 -3.41 -13.62 6.03
C GLU A 84 -4.32 -14.52 6.83
N LYS A 85 -4.63 -15.67 6.27
CA LYS A 85 -5.45 -16.64 6.98
C LYS A 85 -4.61 -17.63 7.69
N ARG A 86 -5.10 -18.13 8.82
CA ARG A 86 -4.35 -19.09 9.59
C ARG A 86 -5.14 -20.31 9.86
#